data_e2eec625bd59431da2045af9c61a04d1
#
_entry.id   e2eec625bd59431da2045af9c61a04d1
#
_cell.length_a   1.000
_cell.length_b   1.000
_cell.length_c   1.000
_cell.angle_alpha   90.00
_cell.angle_beta   90.00
_cell.angle_gamma   90.00
#
_symmetry.space_group_name_H-M   'P 1'
#
loop_
_entity.id
_entity.type
_entity.pdbx_description
1 polymer ?
#
loop_
_entity_poly.entity_id
_entity_poly.type
_entity_poly.pdbx_seq_one_letter_code
_entity_poly.pdbx_strand_id
1 'polypeptide(L)'
;MTIIFIVIALLFIAWGYYRHQCLLKERATLMRDAIRHRDFSFRLPTKGLLSGERALQELLNDMGEDIRKLVAQEEVESWQRLTRVLTHEIMNATAPIQCITQAYLASPHIKGSPYEEGIKTISDTTAGLSHFVDNYRKLTLLPDPVMEDINLAAFCNALSTAYPHIRWHIEVPADIIIHADGNKLRQVFANLIKNAVEANAKCIGIRHLPHPKAGRRKPSSFHKLQVSNDGHVIPDEVAREIFIPFFTTKPQGSGIGLALSRQILLKQKLSLSLRERPIGGYNVTFEIEGNWL
;
A
#
# COMPACT_ATOMS: atom_id res chain seq x y z
N MET A 1 -7.71 -68.89 -25.52
CA MET A 1 -8.01 -67.51 -25.87
C MET A 1 -8.41 -66.68 -24.66
N THR A 2 -9.39 -67.03 -23.83
CA THR A 2 -9.87 -66.27 -22.67
C THR A 2 -8.83 -66.02 -21.58
N ILE A 3 -7.98 -67.02 -21.26
CA ILE A 3 -6.93 -66.90 -20.25
C ILE A 3 -5.88 -65.83 -20.66
N ILE A 4 -5.49 -65.79 -21.95
CA ILE A 4 -4.53 -64.81 -22.48
C ILE A 4 -5.09 -63.38 -22.38
N PHE A 5 -6.37 -63.18 -22.69
CA PHE A 5 -7.04 -61.89 -22.54
C PHE A 5 -7.06 -61.42 -21.06
N ILE A 6 -7.35 -62.34 -20.12
CA ILE A 6 -7.37 -62.02 -18.69
C ILE A 6 -5.96 -61.62 -18.22
N VAL A 7 -4.91 -62.34 -18.64
CA VAL A 7 -3.52 -62.01 -18.27
C VAL A 7 -3.10 -60.63 -18.84
N ILE A 8 -3.45 -60.35 -20.11
CA ILE A 8 -3.16 -59.03 -20.72
C ILE A 8 -3.90 -57.89 -19.98
N ALA A 9 -5.18 -58.11 -19.60
CA ALA A 9 -5.95 -57.14 -18.86
C ALA A 9 -5.33 -56.88 -17.46
N LEU A 10 -4.91 -57.92 -16.75
CA LEU A 10 -4.24 -57.79 -15.44
C LEU A 10 -2.88 -57.06 -15.54
N LEU A 11 -2.11 -57.34 -16.58
CA LEU A 11 -0.85 -56.64 -16.82
C LEU A 11 -1.09 -55.15 -17.14
N PHE A 12 -2.15 -54.82 -17.86
CA PHE A 12 -2.51 -53.45 -18.17
C PHE A 12 -2.97 -52.67 -16.91
N ILE A 13 -3.74 -53.30 -16.04
CA ILE A 13 -4.16 -52.77 -14.74
C ILE A 13 -2.96 -52.56 -13.83
N ALA A 14 -2.04 -53.54 -13.72
CA ALA A 14 -0.84 -53.45 -12.94
C ALA A 14 0.09 -52.35 -13.44
N TRP A 15 0.25 -52.21 -14.78
CA TRP A 15 1.01 -51.14 -15.38
C TRP A 15 0.40 -49.75 -15.12
N GLY A 16 -0.92 -49.63 -15.24
CA GLY A 16 -1.65 -48.40 -14.94
C GLY A 16 -1.50 -48.00 -13.48
N TYR A 17 -1.60 -48.96 -12.56
CA TYR A 17 -1.39 -48.75 -11.13
C TYR A 17 0.06 -48.31 -10.83
N TYR A 18 1.06 -48.99 -11.38
CA TYR A 18 2.48 -48.62 -11.24
C TYR A 18 2.77 -47.24 -11.74
N ARG A 19 2.29 -46.88 -12.93
CA ARG A 19 2.44 -45.52 -13.49
C ARG A 19 1.81 -44.47 -12.61
N HIS A 20 0.64 -44.77 -12.03
CA HIS A 20 -0.06 -43.88 -11.14
C HIS A 20 0.76 -43.64 -9.84
N GLN A 21 1.32 -44.69 -9.24
CA GLN A 21 2.20 -44.56 -8.06
C GLN A 21 3.47 -43.76 -8.36
N CYS A 22 4.05 -43.91 -9.55
CA CYS A 22 5.21 -43.07 -9.94
C CYS A 22 4.85 -41.61 -10.02
N LEU A 23 3.68 -41.26 -10.59
CA LEU A 23 3.23 -39.84 -10.63
C LEU A 23 3.01 -39.24 -9.24
N LEU A 24 2.43 -40.00 -8.31
CA LEU A 24 2.25 -39.54 -6.92
C LEU A 24 3.59 -39.29 -6.22
N LYS A 25 4.55 -40.21 -6.44
CA LYS A 25 5.90 -40.08 -5.88
C LYS A 25 6.64 -38.86 -6.44
N GLU A 26 6.55 -38.62 -7.74
CA GLU A 26 7.12 -37.43 -8.40
C GLU A 26 6.53 -36.15 -7.82
N ARG A 27 5.21 -36.06 -7.68
CA ARG A 27 4.53 -34.91 -7.08
C ARG A 27 4.95 -34.65 -5.63
N ALA A 28 5.06 -35.71 -4.83
CA ALA A 28 5.54 -35.62 -3.45
C ALA A 28 6.98 -35.11 -3.38
N THR A 29 7.84 -35.50 -4.34
CA THR A 29 9.21 -35.00 -4.43
C THR A 29 9.25 -33.53 -4.81
N LEU A 30 8.47 -33.11 -5.80
CA LEU A 30 8.36 -31.70 -6.20
C LEU A 30 7.87 -30.82 -5.03
N MET A 31 6.87 -31.28 -4.28
CA MET A 31 6.40 -30.55 -3.10
C MET A 31 7.47 -30.46 -2.01
N ARG A 32 8.23 -31.53 -1.78
CA ARG A 32 9.36 -31.53 -0.84
C ARG A 32 10.44 -30.53 -1.25
N ASP A 33 10.77 -30.48 -2.54
CA ASP A 33 11.78 -29.58 -3.06
C ASP A 33 11.31 -28.12 -3.00
N ALA A 34 10.04 -27.85 -3.29
CA ALA A 34 9.43 -26.54 -3.12
C ALA A 34 9.53 -26.05 -1.66
N ILE A 35 9.16 -26.89 -0.68
CA ILE A 35 9.26 -26.59 0.74
C ILE A 35 10.73 -26.34 1.14
N ARG A 36 11.67 -27.17 0.65
CA ARG A 36 13.10 -27.05 0.96
C ARG A 36 13.71 -25.75 0.47
N HIS A 37 13.26 -25.28 -0.70
CA HIS A 37 13.71 -24.02 -1.30
C HIS A 37 12.85 -22.82 -0.88
N ARG A 38 11.90 -23.00 0.03
CA ARG A 38 10.93 -21.97 0.47
C ARG A 38 10.11 -21.37 -0.69
N ASP A 39 9.92 -22.14 -1.76
CA ASP A 39 9.08 -21.74 -2.89
C ASP A 39 7.63 -22.22 -2.67
N PHE A 40 6.86 -21.44 -1.93
CA PHE A 40 5.45 -21.69 -1.67
C PHE A 40 4.52 -21.16 -2.78
N SER A 41 5.07 -20.67 -3.90
CA SER A 41 4.29 -20.26 -5.07
C SER A 41 3.89 -21.45 -5.94
N PHE A 42 4.55 -22.59 -5.78
CA PHE A 42 4.34 -23.79 -6.54
C PHE A 42 2.96 -24.40 -6.25
N ARG A 43 2.23 -24.73 -7.30
CA ARG A 43 0.93 -25.45 -7.21
C ARG A 43 1.00 -26.76 -7.96
N LEU A 44 0.64 -27.83 -7.29
CA LEU A 44 0.56 -29.14 -7.87
C LEU A 44 -0.70 -29.27 -8.73
N PRO A 45 -0.60 -29.82 -9.96
CA PRO A 45 -1.74 -29.98 -10.84
C PRO A 45 -2.72 -31.03 -10.31
N THR A 46 -4.01 -30.69 -10.26
CA THR A 46 -5.09 -31.58 -9.77
C THR A 46 -5.73 -32.41 -10.86
N LYS A 47 -5.39 -32.19 -12.14
CA LYS A 47 -5.94 -32.92 -13.28
C LYS A 47 -5.42 -34.37 -13.32
N GLY A 48 -6.33 -35.33 -13.65
CA GLY A 48 -5.98 -36.74 -13.81
C GLY A 48 -5.86 -37.54 -12.50
N LEU A 49 -6.36 -36.99 -11.39
CA LEU A 49 -6.41 -37.66 -10.09
C LEU A 49 -7.80 -38.22 -9.78
N LEU A 50 -7.86 -39.29 -8.98
CA LEU A 50 -9.06 -39.78 -8.35
C LEU A 50 -9.62 -38.75 -7.34
N SER A 51 -10.89 -38.84 -6.98
CA SER A 51 -11.58 -37.86 -6.14
C SER A 51 -10.89 -37.63 -4.80
N GLY A 52 -10.46 -38.70 -4.11
CA GLY A 52 -9.76 -38.61 -2.82
C GLY A 52 -8.35 -37.98 -2.94
N GLU A 53 -7.63 -38.35 -4.00
CA GLU A 53 -6.29 -37.78 -4.26
C GLU A 53 -6.35 -36.31 -4.66
N ARG A 54 -7.40 -35.96 -5.44
CA ARG A 54 -7.63 -34.54 -5.78
C ARG A 54 -7.88 -33.70 -4.55
N ALA A 55 -8.75 -34.17 -3.64
CA ALA A 55 -9.04 -33.50 -2.39
C ALA A 55 -7.76 -33.30 -1.52
N LEU A 56 -6.91 -34.34 -1.44
CA LEU A 56 -5.62 -34.25 -0.73
C LEU A 56 -4.70 -33.23 -1.41
N GLN A 57 -4.65 -33.23 -2.74
CA GLN A 57 -3.80 -32.29 -3.51
C GLN A 57 -4.25 -30.85 -3.38
N GLU A 58 -5.57 -30.60 -3.40
CA GLU A 58 -6.15 -29.28 -3.15
C GLU A 58 -5.81 -28.81 -1.75
N LEU A 59 -5.95 -29.65 -0.74
CA LEU A 59 -5.55 -29.35 0.63
C LEU A 59 -4.05 -28.99 0.75
N LEU A 60 -3.18 -29.74 0.06
CA LEU A 60 -1.74 -29.43 0.06
C LEU A 60 -1.43 -28.09 -0.64
N ASN A 61 -2.14 -27.75 -1.72
CA ASN A 61 -2.01 -26.45 -2.38
C ASN A 61 -2.51 -25.31 -1.50
N ASP A 62 -3.63 -25.49 -0.79
CA ASP A 62 -4.17 -24.51 0.15
C ASP A 62 -3.21 -24.29 1.33
N MET A 63 -2.66 -25.37 1.92
CA MET A 63 -1.64 -25.30 2.95
C MET A 63 -0.39 -24.56 2.46
N GLY A 64 0.07 -24.78 1.23
CA GLY A 64 1.19 -24.05 0.63
C GLY A 64 0.91 -22.56 0.51
N GLU A 65 -0.33 -22.20 0.13
CA GLU A 65 -0.75 -20.78 0.07
C GLU A 65 -0.80 -20.15 1.46
N ASP A 66 -1.30 -20.85 2.46
CA ASP A 66 -1.38 -20.35 3.84
C ASP A 66 0.01 -20.18 4.45
N ILE A 67 0.92 -21.15 4.24
CA ILE A 67 2.32 -21.00 4.66
C ILE A 67 2.98 -19.81 3.98
N ARG A 68 2.75 -19.60 2.69
CA ARG A 68 3.26 -18.42 1.97
C ARG A 68 2.78 -17.11 2.59
N LYS A 69 1.48 -17.03 2.95
CA LYS A 69 0.92 -15.85 3.62
C LYS A 69 1.55 -15.63 4.98
N LEU A 70 1.72 -16.70 5.77
CA LEU A 70 2.36 -16.63 7.10
C LEU A 70 3.82 -16.17 7.01
N VAL A 71 4.61 -16.74 6.08
CA VAL A 71 6.02 -16.33 5.88
C VAL A 71 6.11 -14.85 5.45
N ALA A 72 5.29 -14.44 4.50
CA ALA A 72 5.25 -13.04 4.05
C ALA A 72 4.85 -12.09 5.21
N GLN A 73 3.91 -12.51 6.06
CA GLN A 73 3.51 -11.74 7.22
C GLN A 73 4.62 -11.65 8.26
N GLU A 74 5.31 -12.77 8.56
CA GLU A 74 6.45 -12.80 9.48
C GLU A 74 7.61 -11.91 9.00
N GLU A 75 7.90 -11.93 7.70
CA GLU A 75 8.90 -11.02 7.10
C GLU A 75 8.51 -9.55 7.31
N VAL A 76 7.26 -9.18 7.05
CA VAL A 76 6.76 -7.82 7.25
C VAL A 76 6.85 -7.42 8.72
N GLU A 77 6.43 -8.29 9.65
CA GLU A 77 6.50 -8.03 11.10
C GLU A 77 7.94 -7.89 11.58
N SER A 78 8.83 -8.75 11.11
CA SER A 78 10.27 -8.69 11.42
C SER A 78 10.88 -7.38 10.92
N TRP A 79 10.55 -6.99 9.69
CA TRP A 79 11.01 -5.73 9.10
C TRP A 79 10.47 -4.50 9.84
N GLN A 80 9.20 -4.54 10.26
CA GLN A 80 8.60 -3.49 11.10
C GLN A 80 9.27 -3.39 12.47
N ARG A 81 9.59 -4.53 13.09
CA ARG A 81 10.30 -4.57 14.38
C ARG A 81 11.70 -3.97 14.25
N LEU A 82 12.46 -4.37 13.23
CA LEU A 82 13.77 -3.83 12.93
C LEU A 82 13.72 -2.31 12.70
N THR A 83 12.78 -1.86 11.88
CA THR A 83 12.55 -0.43 11.62
C THR A 83 12.26 0.35 12.90
N ARG A 84 11.44 -0.20 13.80
CA ARG A 84 11.11 0.44 15.09
C ARG A 84 12.36 0.59 15.96
N VAL A 85 13.18 -0.45 16.05
CA VAL A 85 14.43 -0.41 16.83
C VAL A 85 15.41 0.60 16.22
N LEU A 86 15.67 0.51 14.91
CA LEU A 86 16.60 1.41 14.23
C LEU A 86 16.17 2.90 14.34
N THR A 87 14.89 3.18 14.14
CA THR A 87 14.40 4.57 14.26
C THR A 87 14.54 5.10 15.67
N HIS A 88 14.28 4.28 16.68
CA HIS A 88 14.47 4.65 18.08
C HIS A 88 15.93 4.94 18.42
N GLU A 89 16.85 4.07 17.99
CA GLU A 89 18.30 4.25 18.24
C GLU A 89 18.86 5.49 17.51
N ILE A 90 18.44 5.74 16.25
CA ILE A 90 18.86 6.92 15.51
C ILE A 90 18.33 8.21 16.20
N MET A 91 17.06 8.21 16.63
CA MET A 91 16.48 9.37 17.34
C MET A 91 17.21 9.63 18.67
N ASN A 92 17.55 8.57 19.42
CA ASN A 92 18.30 8.67 20.66
C ASN A 92 19.73 9.21 20.44
N ALA A 93 20.35 8.87 19.32
CA ALA A 93 21.68 9.37 18.96
C ALA A 93 21.65 10.82 18.46
N THR A 94 20.61 11.21 17.73
CA THR A 94 20.50 12.56 17.13
C THR A 94 20.00 13.62 18.12
N ALA A 95 19.12 13.26 19.05
CA ALA A 95 18.54 14.22 20.00
C ALA A 95 19.58 14.95 20.89
N PRO A 96 20.61 14.29 21.47
CA PRO A 96 21.65 14.97 22.20
C PRO A 96 22.48 15.93 21.32
N ILE A 97 22.80 15.53 20.08
CA ILE A 97 23.56 16.36 19.14
C ILE A 97 22.78 17.64 18.85
N GLN A 98 21.47 17.50 18.57
CA GLN A 98 20.60 18.65 18.33
C GLN A 98 20.51 19.58 19.57
N CYS A 99 20.38 19.01 20.76
CA CYS A 99 20.34 19.78 22.00
C CYS A 99 21.65 20.59 22.21
N ILE A 100 22.81 19.94 22.04
CA ILE A 100 24.12 20.57 22.19
C ILE A 100 24.33 21.67 21.16
N THR A 101 24.04 21.40 19.89
CA THR A 101 24.22 22.41 18.83
C THR A 101 23.30 23.61 19.02
N GLN A 102 22.04 23.39 19.45
CA GLN A 102 21.11 24.48 19.76
C GLN A 102 21.60 25.31 20.96
N ALA A 103 22.12 24.65 22.02
CA ALA A 103 22.70 25.36 23.18
C ALA A 103 23.91 26.22 22.79
N TYR A 104 24.80 25.72 21.92
CA TYR A 104 25.92 26.50 21.40
C TYR A 104 25.44 27.68 20.54
N LEU A 105 24.50 27.50 19.62
CA LEU A 105 23.96 28.56 18.78
C LEU A 105 23.24 29.66 19.59
N ALA A 106 22.70 29.30 20.75
CA ALA A 106 22.12 30.29 21.68
C ALA A 106 23.16 31.06 22.47
N SER A 107 24.45 30.63 22.52
CA SER A 107 25.50 31.24 23.28
C SER A 107 26.03 32.54 22.58
N PRO A 108 26.14 33.67 23.31
CA PRO A 108 26.70 34.89 22.74
C PRO A 108 28.16 34.77 22.23
N HIS A 109 28.92 33.79 22.77
CA HIS A 109 30.30 33.54 22.36
C HIS A 109 30.44 32.86 21.00
N ILE A 110 29.41 32.20 20.55
CA ILE A 110 29.37 31.50 19.23
C ILE A 110 28.84 32.45 18.16
N LYS A 111 27.91 33.31 18.52
CA LYS A 111 27.27 34.23 17.57
C LYS A 111 28.32 35.21 16.99
N GLY A 112 28.46 35.20 15.66
CA GLY A 112 29.49 35.96 14.94
C GLY A 112 30.88 35.34 14.97
N SER A 113 31.08 34.17 15.60
CA SER A 113 32.36 33.47 15.61
C SER A 113 32.59 32.66 14.34
N PRO A 114 33.85 32.28 14.00
CA PRO A 114 34.14 31.39 12.87
C PRO A 114 33.51 29.99 12.98
N TYR A 115 33.01 29.64 14.15
CA TYR A 115 32.41 28.31 14.44
C TYR A 115 30.89 28.28 14.24
N GLU A 116 30.23 29.45 14.17
CA GLU A 116 28.76 29.53 14.09
C GLU A 116 28.19 28.76 12.89
N GLU A 117 28.77 28.94 11.71
CA GLU A 117 28.32 28.29 10.49
C GLU A 117 28.48 26.76 10.55
N GLY A 118 29.60 26.28 11.11
CA GLY A 118 29.84 24.85 11.31
C GLY A 118 28.83 24.21 12.27
N ILE A 119 28.58 24.87 13.40
CA ILE A 119 27.60 24.39 14.40
C ILE A 119 26.17 24.41 13.81
N LYS A 120 25.83 25.46 13.06
CA LYS A 120 24.54 25.55 12.38
C LYS A 120 24.35 24.40 11.36
N THR A 121 25.40 24.14 10.56
CA THR A 121 25.37 23.02 9.60
C THR A 121 25.12 21.64 10.28
N ILE A 122 25.78 21.41 11.43
CA ILE A 122 25.57 20.19 12.22
C ILE A 122 24.13 20.13 12.75
N SER A 123 23.61 21.24 13.27
CA SER A 123 22.22 21.33 13.77
C SER A 123 21.22 21.06 12.68
N ASP A 124 21.37 21.68 11.52
CA ASP A 124 20.45 21.53 10.38
C ASP A 124 20.51 20.09 9.81
N THR A 125 21.70 19.52 9.70
CA THR A 125 21.89 18.14 9.25
C THR A 125 21.24 17.14 10.22
N THR A 126 21.43 17.35 11.53
CA THR A 126 20.86 16.49 12.57
C THR A 126 19.33 16.59 12.60
N ALA A 127 18.78 17.81 12.44
CA ALA A 127 17.34 18.02 12.31
C ALA A 127 16.78 17.34 11.05
N GLY A 128 17.48 17.44 9.93
CA GLY A 128 17.14 16.75 8.69
C GLY A 128 17.10 15.23 8.85
N LEU A 129 18.10 14.65 9.53
CA LEU A 129 18.14 13.21 9.80
C LEU A 129 16.98 12.77 10.71
N SER A 130 16.70 13.52 11.78
CA SER A 130 15.57 13.23 12.67
C SER A 130 14.23 13.26 11.91
N HIS A 131 14.06 14.25 11.06
CA HIS A 131 12.86 14.37 10.22
C HIS A 131 12.74 13.24 9.20
N PHE A 132 13.85 12.81 8.59
CA PHE A 132 13.89 11.67 7.68
C PHE A 132 13.48 10.38 8.40
N VAL A 133 14.04 10.11 9.57
CA VAL A 133 13.76 8.92 10.38
C VAL A 133 12.30 8.87 10.83
N ASP A 134 11.74 10.00 11.29
CA ASP A 134 10.32 10.08 11.68
C ASP A 134 9.39 9.81 10.49
N ASN A 135 9.73 10.34 9.34
CA ASN A 135 9.01 10.12 8.10
C ASN A 135 9.08 8.66 7.61
N TYR A 136 10.26 8.04 7.71
CA TYR A 136 10.43 6.63 7.39
C TYR A 136 9.59 5.75 8.33
N ARG A 137 9.57 6.06 9.62
CA ARG A 137 8.73 5.40 10.62
C ARG A 137 7.25 5.50 10.27
N LYS A 138 6.75 6.68 9.91
CA LYS A 138 5.35 6.89 9.51
C LYS A 138 4.95 6.05 8.31
N LEU A 139 5.88 5.84 7.37
CA LEU A 139 5.63 5.03 6.17
C LEU A 139 5.60 3.54 6.48
N THR A 140 6.52 3.05 7.31
CA THR A 140 6.73 1.61 7.55
C THR A 140 5.90 1.05 8.70
N LEU A 141 5.55 1.87 9.70
CA LEU A 141 4.83 1.46 10.91
C LEU A 141 3.37 1.97 10.94
N LEU A 142 2.68 1.85 9.82
CA LEU A 142 1.26 2.18 9.77
C LEU A 142 0.47 1.18 10.63
N PRO A 143 -0.29 1.66 11.64
CA PRO A 143 -1.19 0.80 12.40
C PRO A 143 -2.29 0.26 11.51
N ASP A 144 -2.92 -0.83 11.95
CA ASP A 144 -4.07 -1.37 11.26
C ASP A 144 -5.24 -0.38 11.29
N PRO A 145 -6.02 -0.28 10.21
CA PRO A 145 -7.11 0.67 10.13
C PRO A 145 -8.27 0.27 11.07
N VAL A 146 -8.85 1.26 11.74
CA VAL A 146 -10.09 1.10 12.52
C VAL A 146 -11.25 1.43 11.60
N MET A 147 -11.86 0.38 11.05
CA MET A 147 -12.92 0.51 10.05
C MET A 147 -14.24 0.93 10.68
N GLU A 148 -14.92 1.92 10.09
CA GLU A 148 -16.21 2.46 10.51
C GLU A 148 -17.06 2.83 9.29
N ASP A 149 -18.38 2.91 9.48
CA ASP A 149 -19.29 3.34 8.43
C ASP A 149 -19.34 4.86 8.37
N ILE A 150 -18.97 5.42 7.22
CA ILE A 150 -18.83 6.86 7.01
C ILE A 150 -19.79 7.30 5.91
N ASN A 151 -20.61 8.30 6.18
CA ASN A 151 -21.33 9.00 5.11
C ASN A 151 -20.34 9.85 4.31
N LEU A 152 -20.11 9.48 3.05
CA LEU A 152 -19.11 10.13 2.21
C LEU A 152 -19.41 11.60 1.91
N ALA A 153 -20.68 11.95 1.71
CA ALA A 153 -21.07 13.34 1.47
C ALA A 153 -20.84 14.22 2.71
N ALA A 154 -21.20 13.74 3.90
CA ALA A 154 -20.94 14.43 5.16
C ALA A 154 -19.43 14.59 5.41
N PHE A 155 -18.65 13.55 5.13
CA PHE A 155 -17.18 13.60 5.22
C PHE A 155 -16.58 14.67 4.30
N CYS A 156 -16.98 14.71 3.01
CA CYS A 156 -16.50 15.71 2.05
C CYS A 156 -16.91 17.13 2.45
N ASN A 157 -18.14 17.33 2.96
CA ASN A 157 -18.59 18.63 3.46
C ASN A 157 -17.79 19.09 4.69
N ALA A 158 -17.45 18.20 5.59
CA ALA A 158 -16.59 18.51 6.74
C ALA A 158 -15.18 18.95 6.29
N LEU A 159 -14.63 18.35 5.23
CA LEU A 159 -13.36 18.79 4.63
C LEU A 159 -13.49 20.20 4.05
N SER A 160 -14.55 20.50 3.31
CA SER A 160 -14.74 21.82 2.71
C SER A 160 -14.84 22.92 3.77
N THR A 161 -15.48 22.63 4.90
CA THR A 161 -15.57 23.56 6.03
C THR A 161 -14.21 23.82 6.69
N ALA A 162 -13.32 22.82 6.71
CA ALA A 162 -11.98 22.96 7.28
C ALA A 162 -11.02 23.79 6.40
N TYR A 163 -11.32 23.95 5.10
CA TYR A 163 -10.50 24.71 4.15
C TYR A 163 -11.32 25.78 3.42
N PRO A 164 -11.78 26.83 4.10
CA PRO A 164 -12.72 27.82 3.56
C PRO A 164 -12.14 28.70 2.45
N HIS A 165 -10.82 28.75 2.29
CA HIS A 165 -10.16 29.55 1.25
C HIS A 165 -10.16 28.91 -0.14
N ILE A 166 -10.64 27.67 -0.25
CA ILE A 166 -10.69 26.88 -1.48
C ILE A 166 -12.15 26.85 -1.95
N ARG A 167 -12.36 27.01 -3.25
CA ARG A 167 -13.67 26.73 -3.86
C ARG A 167 -13.86 25.23 -4.01
N TRP A 168 -15.01 24.72 -3.58
CA TRP A 168 -15.30 23.30 -3.59
C TRP A 168 -16.43 22.98 -4.58
N HIS A 169 -16.21 21.91 -5.36
CA HIS A 169 -17.27 21.28 -6.16
C HIS A 169 -17.41 19.83 -5.69
N ILE A 170 -18.44 19.54 -4.90
CA ILE A 170 -18.68 18.23 -4.31
C ILE A 170 -19.87 17.58 -5.01
N GLU A 171 -19.61 16.56 -5.81
CA GLU A 171 -20.59 15.75 -6.55
C GLU A 171 -20.61 14.33 -5.94
N VAL A 172 -21.10 14.22 -4.71
CA VAL A 172 -21.21 12.96 -3.97
C VAL A 172 -22.67 12.80 -3.52
N PRO A 173 -23.37 11.71 -3.90
CA PRO A 173 -24.70 11.42 -3.43
C PRO A 173 -24.77 11.31 -1.91
N ALA A 174 -25.88 11.82 -1.32
CA ALA A 174 -26.02 11.89 0.15
C ALA A 174 -26.19 10.53 0.84
N ASP A 175 -26.57 9.51 0.08
CA ASP A 175 -26.85 8.15 0.54
C ASP A 175 -25.64 7.20 0.49
N ILE A 176 -24.48 7.67 0.00
CA ILE A 176 -23.28 6.82 -0.09
C ILE A 176 -22.66 6.67 1.29
N ILE A 177 -22.68 5.45 1.79
CA ILE A 177 -21.95 5.00 2.97
C ILE A 177 -20.73 4.20 2.50
N ILE A 178 -19.58 4.46 3.09
CA ILE A 178 -18.32 3.75 2.85
C ILE A 178 -17.82 3.15 4.16
N HIS A 179 -17.21 1.96 4.08
CA HIS A 179 -16.58 1.31 5.23
C HIS A 179 -15.07 1.59 5.19
N ALA A 180 -14.58 2.48 6.04
CA ALA A 180 -13.20 2.95 6.03
C ALA A 180 -12.75 3.48 7.41
N ASP A 181 -11.45 3.66 7.61
CA ASP A 181 -10.91 4.41 8.76
C ASP A 181 -11.01 5.91 8.48
N GLY A 182 -11.93 6.59 9.15
CA GLY A 182 -12.21 8.01 8.94
C GLY A 182 -11.02 8.92 9.24
N ASN A 183 -10.21 8.59 10.25
CA ASN A 183 -9.02 9.37 10.59
C ASN A 183 -7.92 9.22 9.53
N LYS A 184 -7.70 8.00 9.06
CA LYS A 184 -6.74 7.70 7.98
C LYS A 184 -7.19 8.31 6.66
N LEU A 185 -8.48 8.21 6.35
CA LEU A 185 -9.04 8.84 5.16
C LEU A 185 -8.88 10.37 5.21
N ARG A 186 -9.16 11.00 6.36
CA ARG A 186 -8.91 12.43 6.58
C ARG A 186 -7.45 12.81 6.36
N GLN A 187 -6.50 11.98 6.81
CA GLN A 187 -5.08 12.18 6.58
C GLN A 187 -4.72 12.14 5.09
N VAL A 188 -5.30 11.21 4.32
CA VAL A 188 -5.12 11.14 2.86
C VAL A 188 -5.62 12.41 2.19
N PHE A 189 -6.86 12.82 2.49
CA PHE A 189 -7.44 14.02 1.90
C PHE A 189 -6.68 15.29 2.29
N ALA A 190 -6.28 15.44 3.55
CA ALA A 190 -5.46 16.57 3.99
C ALA A 190 -4.15 16.67 3.20
N ASN A 191 -3.52 15.55 2.89
CA ASN A 191 -2.32 15.52 2.07
C ASN A 191 -2.60 15.90 0.61
N LEU A 192 -3.68 15.40 -0.01
CA LEU A 192 -4.06 15.76 -1.38
C LEU A 192 -4.42 17.26 -1.47
N ILE A 193 -5.17 17.78 -0.49
CA ILE A 193 -5.54 19.20 -0.41
C ILE A 193 -4.29 20.08 -0.22
N LYS A 194 -3.38 19.69 0.68
CA LYS A 194 -2.12 20.38 0.89
C LYS A 194 -1.31 20.46 -0.41
N ASN A 195 -1.19 19.34 -1.13
CA ASN A 195 -0.50 19.31 -2.43
C ASN A 195 -1.16 20.22 -3.46
N ALA A 196 -2.48 20.28 -3.50
CA ALA A 196 -3.22 21.18 -4.38
C ALA A 196 -2.96 22.66 -4.04
N VAL A 197 -3.03 23.03 -2.75
CA VAL A 197 -2.76 24.39 -2.28
C VAL A 197 -1.32 24.81 -2.61
N GLU A 198 -0.34 23.95 -2.37
CA GLU A 198 1.06 24.19 -2.71
C GLU A 198 1.30 24.29 -4.23
N ALA A 199 0.44 23.68 -5.04
CA ALA A 199 0.41 23.85 -6.50
C ALA A 199 -0.42 25.08 -6.95
N ASN A 200 -0.77 26.00 -6.04
CA ASN A 200 -1.58 27.19 -6.28
C ASN A 200 -3.02 26.92 -6.76
N ALA A 201 -3.59 25.77 -6.43
CA ALA A 201 -5.00 25.49 -6.73
C ALA A 201 -5.94 26.47 -6.01
N LYS A 202 -6.98 26.89 -6.69
CA LYS A 202 -8.07 27.73 -6.18
C LYS A 202 -9.38 26.96 -6.06
N CYS A 203 -9.46 25.82 -6.74
CA CYS A 203 -10.64 24.98 -6.78
C CYS A 203 -10.28 23.51 -6.59
N ILE A 204 -11.07 22.81 -5.76
CA ILE A 204 -10.98 21.37 -5.58
C ILE A 204 -12.35 20.76 -5.90
N GLY A 205 -12.36 19.75 -6.76
CA GLY A 205 -13.53 18.94 -7.09
C GLY A 205 -13.43 17.56 -6.45
N ILE A 206 -14.52 17.11 -5.83
CA ILE A 206 -14.67 15.73 -5.39
C ILE A 206 -15.89 15.14 -6.10
N ARG A 207 -15.67 14.08 -6.87
CA ARG A 207 -16.74 13.42 -7.62
C ARG A 207 -16.76 11.93 -7.32
N HIS A 208 -17.93 11.43 -6.96
CA HIS A 208 -18.19 10.01 -6.85
C HIS A 208 -18.66 9.45 -8.20
N LEU A 209 -18.03 8.37 -8.66
CA LEU A 209 -18.40 7.67 -9.88
C LEU A 209 -18.83 6.24 -9.54
N PRO A 210 -20.07 5.84 -9.90
CA PRO A 210 -20.49 4.45 -9.78
C PRO A 210 -19.69 3.59 -10.78
N HIS A 211 -19.34 2.38 -10.38
CA HIS A 211 -18.63 1.47 -11.28
C HIS A 211 -19.51 0.98 -12.43
N PRO A 212 -19.04 1.01 -13.70
CA PRO A 212 -19.85 0.66 -14.88
C PRO A 212 -20.34 -0.79 -14.92
N LYS A 213 -19.76 -1.72 -14.15
CA LYS A 213 -20.12 -3.14 -14.10
C LYS A 213 -21.18 -3.51 -13.05
N ALA A 214 -21.84 -2.55 -12.42
CA ALA A 214 -22.99 -2.82 -11.57
C ALA A 214 -24.15 -3.32 -12.44
N GLY A 215 -24.18 -4.63 -12.69
CA GLY A 215 -25.31 -5.30 -13.33
C GLY A 215 -26.56 -5.15 -12.45
N ARG A 216 -27.75 -5.12 -13.09
CA ARG A 216 -29.08 -4.85 -12.50
C ARG A 216 -29.49 -5.71 -11.26
N ARG A 217 -28.62 -6.54 -10.68
CA ARG A 217 -29.00 -7.49 -9.60
C ARG A 217 -28.29 -7.34 -8.25
N LYS A 218 -27.18 -6.56 -8.14
CA LYS A 218 -26.57 -6.16 -6.86
C LYS A 218 -25.87 -4.81 -7.04
N PRO A 219 -26.00 -3.83 -6.13
CA PRO A 219 -25.13 -2.66 -6.12
C PRO A 219 -23.69 -3.19 -6.01
N SER A 220 -22.83 -2.76 -6.93
CA SER A 220 -21.42 -3.12 -6.84
C SER A 220 -20.84 -2.34 -5.66
N SER A 221 -20.23 -3.04 -4.73
CA SER A 221 -19.49 -2.45 -3.61
C SER A 221 -18.23 -1.69 -4.05
N PHE A 222 -17.93 -1.73 -5.34
CA PHE A 222 -16.76 -1.04 -5.92
C PHE A 222 -17.13 0.38 -6.30
N HIS A 223 -16.46 1.33 -5.69
CA HIS A 223 -16.65 2.75 -5.94
C HIS A 223 -15.34 3.39 -6.40
N LYS A 224 -15.49 4.47 -7.16
CA LYS A 224 -14.40 5.31 -7.62
C LYS A 224 -14.65 6.74 -7.18
N LEU A 225 -13.70 7.32 -6.49
CA LEU A 225 -13.75 8.71 -6.06
C LEU A 225 -12.64 9.48 -6.76
N GLN A 226 -12.99 10.55 -7.42
CA GLN A 226 -12.05 11.47 -8.05
C GLN A 226 -11.87 12.70 -7.16
N VAL A 227 -10.60 13.05 -6.89
CA VAL A 227 -10.20 14.28 -6.20
C VAL A 227 -9.38 15.11 -7.18
N SER A 228 -9.96 16.19 -7.67
CA SER A 228 -9.39 17.01 -8.74
C SER A 228 -9.05 18.40 -8.25
N ASN A 229 -8.05 19.04 -8.85
CA ASN A 229 -7.73 20.45 -8.57
C ASN A 229 -7.26 21.18 -9.84
N ASP A 230 -7.36 22.52 -9.82
CA ASP A 230 -6.96 23.44 -10.89
C ASP A 230 -5.54 24.00 -10.73
N GLY A 231 -4.72 23.40 -9.85
CA GLY A 231 -3.33 23.79 -9.63
C GLY A 231 -2.40 23.50 -10.82
N HIS A 232 -1.11 23.72 -10.64
CA HIS A 232 -0.12 23.46 -11.69
C HIS A 232 -0.17 22.00 -12.14
N VAL A 233 -0.05 21.79 -13.45
CA VAL A 233 0.02 20.44 -14.06
C VAL A 233 1.25 19.70 -13.56
N ILE A 234 1.12 18.42 -13.29
CA ILE A 234 2.24 17.54 -12.97
C ILE A 234 2.86 17.08 -14.29
N PRO A 235 4.15 17.36 -14.57
CA PRO A 235 4.82 16.86 -15.78
C PRO A 235 4.84 15.34 -15.83
N ASP A 236 4.79 14.76 -17.03
CA ASP A 236 4.72 13.30 -17.24
C ASP A 236 5.91 12.55 -16.60
N GLU A 237 7.10 13.15 -16.61
CA GLU A 237 8.29 12.60 -15.99
C GLU A 237 8.12 12.50 -14.46
N VAL A 238 7.59 13.56 -13.85
CA VAL A 238 7.30 13.62 -12.41
C VAL A 238 6.13 12.71 -12.03
N ALA A 239 5.11 12.61 -12.88
CA ALA A 239 3.90 11.81 -12.64
C ALA A 239 4.20 10.32 -12.37
N ARG A 240 5.27 9.79 -12.97
CA ARG A 240 5.70 8.40 -12.77
C ARG A 240 6.33 8.15 -11.39
N GLU A 241 6.87 9.18 -10.77
CA GLU A 241 7.66 9.09 -9.55
C GLU A 241 6.96 9.65 -8.31
N ILE A 242 5.83 10.35 -8.44
CA ILE A 242 5.15 11.02 -7.32
C ILE A 242 4.74 10.11 -6.16
N PHE A 243 4.63 8.80 -6.40
CA PHE A 243 4.32 7.80 -5.37
C PHE A 243 5.56 7.09 -4.81
N ILE A 244 6.76 7.40 -5.34
CA ILE A 244 8.02 6.88 -4.79
C ILE A 244 8.31 7.62 -3.48
N PRO A 245 8.56 6.90 -2.37
CA PRO A 245 8.92 7.54 -1.10
C PRO A 245 10.16 8.44 -1.26
N PHE A 246 10.13 9.61 -0.60
CA PHE A 246 11.19 10.63 -0.62
C PHE A 246 11.39 11.36 -1.95
N PHE A 247 10.66 11.01 -2.99
CA PHE A 247 10.66 11.78 -4.22
C PHE A 247 9.89 13.09 -4.03
N THR A 248 10.52 14.21 -4.34
CA THR A 248 9.92 15.55 -4.24
C THR A 248 10.57 16.53 -5.21
N THR A 249 9.76 17.37 -5.82
CA THR A 249 10.21 18.53 -6.61
C THR A 249 10.24 19.82 -5.79
N LYS A 250 9.87 19.75 -4.49
CA LYS A 250 9.74 20.92 -3.62
C LYS A 250 10.97 21.03 -2.70
N PRO A 251 11.58 22.24 -2.53
CA PRO A 251 12.79 22.39 -1.71
C PRO A 251 12.62 21.96 -0.24
N GLN A 252 11.42 22.13 0.33
CA GLN A 252 11.12 21.74 1.72
C GLN A 252 10.14 20.57 1.81
N GLY A 253 9.92 19.87 0.72
CA GLY A 253 9.02 18.73 0.68
C GLY A 253 9.68 17.46 1.22
N SER A 254 8.99 16.72 2.10
CA SER A 254 9.49 15.42 2.58
C SER A 254 9.42 14.30 1.54
N GLY A 255 8.66 14.47 0.46
CA GLY A 255 8.44 13.45 -0.56
C GLY A 255 7.66 12.21 -0.09
N ILE A 256 7.00 12.26 1.08
CA ILE A 256 6.36 11.09 1.69
C ILE A 256 4.85 11.12 1.57
N GLY A 257 4.27 12.32 1.46
CA GLY A 257 2.83 12.48 1.56
C GLY A 257 2.02 11.56 0.64
N LEU A 258 2.31 11.53 -0.65
CA LEU A 258 1.59 10.69 -1.62
C LEU A 258 1.90 9.20 -1.43
N ALA A 259 3.15 8.83 -1.13
CA ALA A 259 3.53 7.46 -0.81
C ALA A 259 2.79 6.95 0.43
N LEU A 260 2.73 7.76 1.49
CA LEU A 260 1.98 7.46 2.72
C LEU A 260 0.47 7.36 2.46
N SER A 261 -0.10 8.26 1.67
CA SER A 261 -1.51 8.22 1.28
C SER A 261 -1.85 6.92 0.55
N ARG A 262 -0.98 6.48 -0.37
CA ARG A 262 -1.11 5.22 -1.09
C ARG A 262 -1.07 4.02 -0.15
N GLN A 263 -0.13 4.00 0.81
CA GLN A 263 -0.01 2.92 1.80
C GLN A 263 -1.22 2.86 2.75
N ILE A 264 -1.71 4.01 3.22
CA ILE A 264 -2.92 4.11 4.05
C ILE A 264 -4.12 3.51 3.32
N LEU A 265 -4.30 3.82 2.04
CA LEU A 265 -5.40 3.31 1.23
C LEU A 265 -5.23 1.83 0.92
N LEU A 266 -4.02 1.36 0.60
CA LEU A 266 -3.73 -0.06 0.37
C LEU A 266 -4.06 -0.93 1.59
N LYS A 267 -3.75 -0.48 2.81
CA LYS A 267 -4.16 -1.19 4.05
C LYS A 267 -5.68 -1.31 4.19
N GLN A 268 -6.44 -0.43 3.56
CA GLN A 268 -7.90 -0.47 3.52
C GLN A 268 -8.44 -1.13 2.23
N LYS A 269 -7.59 -1.83 1.46
CA LYS A 269 -7.92 -2.46 0.18
C LYS A 269 -8.41 -1.49 -0.89
N LEU A 270 -7.95 -0.24 -0.78
CA LEU A 270 -8.20 0.83 -1.74
C LEU A 270 -6.92 1.14 -2.51
N SER A 271 -7.04 1.64 -3.72
CA SER A 271 -5.92 2.09 -4.55
C SER A 271 -5.93 3.61 -4.72
N LEU A 272 -4.75 4.20 -4.89
CA LEU A 272 -4.58 5.61 -5.24
C LEU A 272 -3.76 5.71 -6.52
N SER A 273 -4.28 6.41 -7.51
CA SER A 273 -3.61 6.65 -8.78
C SER A 273 -3.76 8.11 -9.22
N LEU A 274 -2.83 8.56 -10.05
CA LEU A 274 -2.96 9.83 -10.78
C LEU A 274 -3.54 9.54 -12.16
N ARG A 275 -4.52 10.32 -12.58
CA ARG A 275 -5.10 10.21 -13.91
C ARG A 275 -4.21 10.94 -14.93
N GLU A 276 -3.95 10.28 -16.06
CA GLU A 276 -3.07 10.81 -17.12
C GLU A 276 -3.63 12.02 -17.84
N ARG A 277 -4.95 12.20 -17.86
CA ARG A 277 -5.61 13.28 -18.63
C ARG A 277 -6.45 14.17 -17.74
N PRO A 278 -6.38 15.50 -17.92
CA PRO A 278 -7.24 16.47 -17.24
C PRO A 278 -8.73 16.20 -17.48
N ILE A 279 -9.57 16.55 -16.50
CA ILE A 279 -11.03 16.40 -16.61
C ILE A 279 -11.72 17.71 -16.21
N GLY A 280 -12.67 18.15 -17.02
CA GLY A 280 -13.65 19.16 -16.61
C GLY A 280 -13.08 20.48 -16.11
N GLY A 281 -11.96 20.95 -16.66
CA GLY A 281 -11.31 22.20 -16.24
C GLY A 281 -10.34 22.05 -15.06
N TYR A 282 -10.11 20.82 -14.57
CA TYR A 282 -9.08 20.51 -13.57
C TYR A 282 -7.79 20.00 -14.23
N ASN A 283 -6.67 20.45 -13.73
CA ASN A 283 -5.33 20.08 -14.24
C ASN A 283 -4.79 18.78 -13.66
N VAL A 284 -5.16 18.46 -12.40
CA VAL A 284 -4.68 17.28 -11.68
C VAL A 284 -5.89 16.53 -11.13
N THR A 285 -5.92 15.22 -11.29
CA THR A 285 -6.99 14.36 -10.74
C THR A 285 -6.38 13.09 -10.17
N PHE A 286 -6.56 12.90 -8.87
CA PHE A 286 -6.28 11.64 -8.18
C PHE A 286 -7.55 10.77 -8.17
N GLU A 287 -7.38 9.47 -8.34
CA GLU A 287 -8.46 8.49 -8.31
C GLU A 287 -8.25 7.53 -7.14
N ILE A 288 -9.26 7.41 -6.29
CA ILE A 288 -9.32 6.43 -5.20
C ILE A 288 -10.34 5.38 -5.59
N GLU A 289 -9.91 4.14 -5.70
CA GLU A 289 -10.74 3.04 -6.18
C GLU A 289 -10.65 1.83 -5.25
N GLY A 290 -11.76 1.13 -5.11
CA GLY A 290 -11.78 -0.13 -4.38
C GLY A 290 -13.15 -0.55 -3.92
N ASN A 291 -13.17 -1.62 -3.12
CA ASN A 291 -14.36 -2.09 -2.45
C ASN A 291 -14.50 -1.34 -1.12
N TRP A 292 -15.52 -0.48 -1.03
CA TRP A 292 -15.76 0.37 0.13
C TRP A 292 -16.86 -0.18 1.08
N LEU A 293 -17.25 -1.45 0.87
CA LEU A 293 -18.24 -2.15 1.69
C LEU A 293 -17.62 -3.33 2.45
#